data_a6b2ccab0954dd0e6f8615fef05204ce
#
_entry.id   a6b2ccab0954dd0e6f8615fef05204ce
#
_cell.length_a   1.000
_cell.length_b   1.000
_cell.length_c   1.000
_cell.angle_alpha   90.00
_cell.angle_beta   90.00
_cell.angle_gamma   90.00
#
_symmetry.space_group_name_H-M   'P 1'
#
loop_
_entity.id
_entity.type
_entity.pdbx_description
1 polymer ?
#
loop_
_entity_poly.entity_id
_entity_poly.type
_entity_poly.pdbx_seq_one_letter_code
_entity_poly.pdbx_strand_id
1 'polypeptide(L)'
;MVPLMPTSPAHARKLLDNGKASAYWNKLGIFCIILHKEVVPDNQKLVVGIDPGSKWTGWSVVGQHKTVLNGMQEEPIHVKGAVERRRNLRKSRRHRNCWRRPARFNRNRNKKWLPPSTLARWNSKVRILKQIKRVLPITDVCVEDIAAKTRKGARKFNVNFSPLEVGKAWFYQTIRDMRLKLELFRGYDTKMLRDTYRLKKTSVKSRKVFESHAVDAWVMAASICGAGQPTTKDLNYWTPIVLNRRQLHMFQFTKGGTRRPQGGTRSMGFSRGTLVRHPKWKLTYIGGSYKGRISLHSVRTGKRITKIAKSEDLNILTKVTWRGTRTIPLSAHHN
;
A
#
# COMPACT_ATOMS: atom_id res chain seq x y z
N MET A 1 7.44 21.01 -3.91
CA MET A 1 8.12 20.02 -4.78
C MET A 1 7.13 19.60 -5.84
N VAL A 2 7.40 19.96 -7.09
CA VAL A 2 6.57 19.63 -8.25
C VAL A 2 7.16 18.39 -8.90
N PRO A 3 6.38 17.33 -9.22
CA PRO A 3 6.87 16.16 -9.92
C PRO A 3 7.19 16.51 -11.38
N LEU A 4 8.30 15.99 -11.88
CA LEU A 4 8.75 16.12 -13.26
C LEU A 4 8.71 14.75 -13.96
N MET A 5 8.83 14.78 -15.29
CA MET A 5 8.95 13.55 -16.08
C MET A 5 10.21 12.77 -15.71
N PRO A 6 10.16 11.42 -15.76
CA PRO A 6 11.33 10.59 -15.53
C PRO A 6 12.45 10.88 -16.54
N THR A 7 13.66 10.97 -16.06
CA THR A 7 14.86 11.13 -16.89
C THR A 7 15.63 9.82 -17.06
N SER A 8 16.61 9.79 -17.95
CA SER A 8 17.47 8.62 -18.15
C SER A 8 18.38 8.38 -16.94
N PRO A 9 18.76 7.12 -16.63
CA PRO A 9 19.71 6.83 -15.55
C PRO A 9 21.04 7.53 -15.70
N ALA A 10 21.55 7.65 -16.94
CA ALA A 10 22.81 8.34 -17.24
C ALA A 10 22.72 9.84 -16.90
N HIS A 11 21.63 10.51 -17.33
CA HIS A 11 21.43 11.93 -17.02
C HIS A 11 21.24 12.15 -15.50
N ALA A 12 20.48 11.29 -14.84
CA ALA A 12 20.31 11.36 -13.39
C ALA A 12 21.64 11.24 -12.65
N ARG A 13 22.53 10.31 -13.07
CA ARG A 13 23.87 10.16 -12.49
C ARG A 13 24.69 11.42 -12.68
N LYS A 14 24.74 11.97 -13.91
CA LYS A 14 25.46 13.22 -14.20
C LYS A 14 24.98 14.39 -13.33
N LEU A 15 23.69 14.49 -13.06
CA LEU A 15 23.14 15.53 -12.19
C LEU A 15 23.55 15.34 -10.72
N LEU A 16 23.62 14.10 -10.24
CA LEU A 16 24.07 13.78 -8.88
C LEU A 16 25.57 14.03 -8.71
N ASP A 17 26.40 13.58 -9.67
CA ASP A 17 27.86 13.72 -9.63
C ASP A 17 28.28 15.20 -9.69
N ASN A 18 27.54 16.02 -10.46
CA ASN A 18 27.76 17.46 -10.55
C ASN A 18 27.15 18.27 -9.40
N GLY A 19 26.60 17.63 -8.36
CA GLY A 19 25.97 18.30 -7.23
C GLY A 19 24.72 19.13 -7.57
N LYS A 20 24.12 18.93 -8.76
CA LYS A 20 22.91 19.64 -9.22
C LYS A 20 21.60 18.98 -8.73
N ALA A 21 21.67 17.81 -8.14
CA ALA A 21 20.54 17.08 -7.60
C ALA A 21 20.92 16.26 -6.35
N SER A 22 19.93 15.89 -5.55
CA SER A 22 20.07 15.00 -4.39
C SER A 22 19.26 13.73 -4.58
N ALA A 23 19.81 12.60 -4.13
CA ALA A 23 19.14 11.31 -4.19
C ALA A 23 17.96 11.23 -3.19
N TYR A 24 16.82 10.72 -3.64
CA TYR A 24 15.64 10.55 -2.83
C TYR A 24 14.96 9.22 -3.13
N TRP A 25 14.52 8.52 -2.09
CA TRP A 25 13.65 7.34 -2.19
C TRP A 25 12.30 7.64 -1.56
N ASN A 26 11.25 7.46 -2.34
CA ASN A 26 9.92 7.61 -1.78
C ASN A 26 9.55 6.43 -0.86
N LYS A 27 8.36 6.47 -0.25
CA LYS A 27 7.91 5.42 0.67
C LYS A 27 7.62 4.07 0.00
N LEU A 28 7.53 4.03 -1.32
CA LEU A 28 7.38 2.79 -2.10
C LEU A 28 8.73 2.19 -2.52
N GLY A 29 9.84 2.83 -2.19
CA GLY A 29 11.18 2.41 -2.62
C GLY A 29 11.52 2.81 -4.05
N ILE A 30 10.75 3.71 -4.65
CA ILE A 30 11.06 4.26 -5.97
C ILE A 30 12.18 5.28 -5.80
N PHE A 31 13.27 5.08 -6.57
CA PHE A 31 14.37 6.03 -6.64
C PHE A 31 13.98 7.25 -7.45
N CYS A 32 14.29 8.42 -6.93
CA CYS A 32 14.08 9.71 -7.57
C CYS A 32 15.27 10.62 -7.28
N ILE A 33 15.41 11.69 -8.04
CA ILE A 33 16.33 12.78 -7.74
C ILE A 33 15.53 14.06 -7.48
N ILE A 34 16.05 14.92 -6.62
CA ILE A 34 15.51 16.24 -6.34
C ILE A 34 16.48 17.25 -6.92
N LEU A 35 16.05 18.02 -7.91
CA LEU A 35 16.84 19.09 -8.50
C LEU A 35 16.99 20.24 -7.51
N HIS A 36 18.15 20.85 -7.44
CA HIS A 36 18.44 22.01 -6.62
C HIS A 36 17.98 23.33 -7.29
N LYS A 37 17.85 23.33 -8.61
CA LYS A 37 17.35 24.45 -9.40
C LYS A 37 15.86 24.25 -9.69
N GLU A 38 15.07 25.30 -9.64
CA GLU A 38 13.71 25.29 -10.15
C GLU A 38 13.71 25.16 -11.68
N VAL A 39 12.85 24.29 -12.18
CA VAL A 39 12.68 24.00 -13.60
C VAL A 39 11.19 24.08 -13.92
N VAL A 40 10.86 24.75 -15.02
CA VAL A 40 9.50 24.74 -15.55
C VAL A 40 9.17 23.30 -16.01
N PRO A 41 8.06 22.71 -15.52
CA PRO A 41 7.69 21.36 -15.89
C PRO A 41 7.25 21.27 -17.36
N ASP A 42 7.92 20.48 -18.15
CA ASP A 42 7.43 20.03 -19.46
C ASP A 42 6.91 18.58 -19.25
N ASN A 43 5.61 18.46 -19.06
CA ASN A 43 4.98 17.21 -18.67
C ASN A 43 4.19 16.61 -19.82
N GLN A 44 4.59 15.41 -20.23
CA GLN A 44 3.77 14.57 -21.10
C GLN A 44 2.63 13.91 -20.34
N LYS A 45 1.59 13.48 -21.04
CA LYS A 45 0.46 12.77 -20.44
C LYS A 45 0.92 11.45 -19.82
N LEU A 46 0.68 11.29 -18.52
CA LEU A 46 0.91 10.05 -17.79
C LEU A 46 -0.38 9.54 -17.19
N VAL A 47 -0.71 8.28 -17.49
CA VAL A 47 -1.93 7.60 -17.04
C VAL A 47 -1.58 6.50 -16.07
N VAL A 48 -2.32 6.44 -14.96
CA VAL A 48 -2.20 5.36 -13.97
C VAL A 48 -3.34 4.37 -14.16
N GLY A 49 -3.03 3.14 -14.52
CA GLY A 49 -3.97 2.04 -14.53
C GLY A 49 -3.98 1.31 -13.18
N ILE A 50 -5.16 0.92 -12.75
CA ILE A 50 -5.39 0.19 -11.50
C ILE A 50 -6.35 -0.98 -11.76
N ASP A 51 -5.89 -2.20 -11.50
CA ASP A 51 -6.71 -3.42 -11.46
C ASP A 51 -6.92 -3.83 -9.98
N PRO A 52 -8.06 -3.46 -9.35
CA PRO A 52 -8.29 -3.65 -7.92
C PRO A 52 -8.73 -5.07 -7.60
N GLY A 53 -7.80 -5.94 -7.26
CA GLY A 53 -8.10 -7.31 -6.82
C GLY A 53 -8.35 -7.44 -5.31
N SER A 54 -8.75 -8.64 -4.88
CA SER A 54 -9.07 -8.96 -3.48
C SER A 54 -7.84 -9.24 -2.61
N LYS A 55 -6.82 -9.88 -3.17
CA LYS A 55 -5.54 -10.20 -2.51
C LYS A 55 -4.40 -9.34 -3.05
N TRP A 56 -4.45 -9.02 -4.32
CA TRP A 56 -3.47 -8.18 -5.01
C TRP A 56 -4.17 -7.16 -5.87
N THR A 57 -3.55 -6.03 -6.04
CA THR A 57 -3.96 -4.96 -6.96
C THR A 57 -2.83 -4.71 -7.93
N GLY A 58 -3.15 -4.71 -9.21
CA GLY A 58 -2.22 -4.37 -10.28
C GLY A 58 -2.15 -2.86 -10.50
N TRP A 59 -0.97 -2.38 -10.81
CA TRP A 59 -0.68 -0.97 -11.08
C TRP A 59 0.18 -0.85 -12.33
N SER A 60 -0.10 0.13 -13.14
CA SER A 60 0.82 0.53 -14.21
C SER A 60 0.77 2.04 -14.40
N VAL A 61 1.90 2.66 -14.66
CA VAL A 61 2.01 4.07 -15.07
C VAL A 61 2.58 4.10 -16.46
N VAL A 62 1.79 4.61 -17.40
CA VAL A 62 2.08 4.55 -18.82
C VAL A 62 2.02 5.95 -19.41
N GLY A 63 3.02 6.29 -20.21
CA GLY A 63 3.02 7.43 -21.12
C GLY A 63 2.98 6.94 -22.55
N GLN A 64 2.81 7.84 -23.50
CA GLN A 64 2.68 7.51 -24.92
C GLN A 64 3.84 6.64 -25.44
N HIS A 65 5.06 6.97 -25.07
CA HIS A 65 6.26 6.32 -25.61
C HIS A 65 6.91 5.33 -24.62
N LYS A 66 6.52 5.36 -23.35
CA LYS A 66 7.21 4.57 -22.33
C LYS A 66 6.31 4.10 -21.19
N THR A 67 6.45 2.84 -20.82
CA THR A 67 5.97 2.32 -19.56
C THR A 67 6.91 2.77 -18.44
N VAL A 68 6.42 3.64 -17.56
CA VAL A 68 7.24 4.24 -16.49
C VAL A 68 7.38 3.31 -15.30
N LEU A 69 6.29 2.62 -14.94
CA LEU A 69 6.24 1.80 -13.74
C LEU A 69 5.18 0.73 -13.87
N ASN A 70 5.51 -0.52 -13.54
CA ASN A 70 4.52 -1.54 -13.23
C ASN A 70 4.64 -1.93 -11.76
N GLY A 71 3.53 -2.23 -11.12
CA GLY A 71 3.48 -2.56 -9.73
C GLY A 71 2.45 -3.62 -9.38
N MET A 72 2.76 -4.39 -8.36
CA MET A 72 1.85 -5.32 -7.71
C MET A 72 1.79 -4.98 -6.23
N GLN A 73 0.61 -4.69 -5.77
CA GLN A 73 0.34 -4.40 -4.36
C GLN A 73 -0.30 -5.61 -3.69
N GLU A 74 0.26 -6.04 -2.58
CA GLU A 74 -0.41 -6.98 -1.68
C GLU A 74 -1.38 -6.25 -0.77
N GLU A 75 -2.63 -6.74 -0.70
CA GLU A 75 -3.67 -6.12 0.12
C GLU A 75 -3.47 -6.37 1.62
N PRO A 76 -3.87 -5.44 2.51
CA PRO A 76 -3.71 -5.58 3.95
C PRO A 76 -4.77 -6.53 4.55
N ILE A 77 -4.74 -7.80 4.14
CA ILE A 77 -5.69 -8.86 4.59
C ILE A 77 -5.61 -9.15 6.08
N HIS A 78 -4.46 -8.88 6.72
CA HIS A 78 -4.25 -9.06 8.17
C HIS A 78 -5.23 -8.26 9.04
N VAL A 79 -5.82 -7.19 8.51
CA VAL A 79 -6.78 -6.33 9.24
C VAL A 79 -8.05 -7.10 9.59
N LYS A 80 -8.53 -8.00 8.72
CA LYS A 80 -9.68 -8.86 9.00
C LYS A 80 -9.45 -9.68 10.28
N GLY A 81 -8.38 -10.43 10.35
CA GLY A 81 -8.02 -11.22 11.53
C GLY A 81 -7.76 -10.38 12.78
N ALA A 82 -7.21 -9.17 12.64
CA ALA A 82 -7.03 -8.25 13.76
C ALA A 82 -8.37 -7.72 14.32
N VAL A 83 -9.35 -7.48 13.45
CA VAL A 83 -10.72 -7.09 13.86
C VAL A 83 -11.43 -8.24 14.58
N GLU A 84 -11.29 -9.46 14.05
CA GLU A 84 -11.88 -10.66 14.63
C GLU A 84 -11.31 -10.97 16.02
N ARG A 85 -9.99 -10.95 16.18
CA ARG A 85 -9.34 -11.08 17.50
C ARG A 85 -9.86 -10.05 18.51
N ARG A 86 -10.02 -8.79 18.11
CA ARG A 86 -10.59 -7.74 18.99
C ARG A 86 -12.06 -8.00 19.33
N ARG A 87 -12.82 -8.56 18.40
CA ARG A 87 -14.21 -8.97 18.64
C ARG A 87 -14.27 -10.09 19.69
N ASN A 88 -13.46 -11.12 19.52
CA ASN A 88 -13.38 -12.27 20.43
C ASN A 88 -12.93 -11.85 21.83
N LEU A 89 -11.91 -11.00 21.94
CA LEU A 89 -11.48 -10.44 23.23
C LEU A 89 -12.59 -9.64 23.92
N ARG A 90 -13.37 -8.84 23.18
CA ARG A 90 -14.51 -8.12 23.73
C ARG A 90 -15.63 -9.06 24.15
N LYS A 91 -15.91 -10.11 23.37
CA LYS A 91 -16.88 -11.15 23.73
C LYS A 91 -16.46 -11.83 25.04
N SER A 92 -15.22 -12.31 25.11
CA SER A 92 -14.65 -12.94 26.32
C SER A 92 -14.73 -12.04 27.55
N ARG A 93 -14.45 -10.74 27.43
CA ARG A 93 -14.59 -9.79 28.54
C ARG A 93 -16.04 -9.60 29.02
N ARG A 94 -17.03 -9.74 28.16
CA ARG A 94 -18.46 -9.61 28.53
C ARG A 94 -18.94 -10.76 29.38
N HIS A 95 -18.31 -11.93 29.32
CA HIS A 95 -18.65 -13.09 30.13
C HIS A 95 -17.99 -13.09 31.52
N ARG A 96 -17.12 -12.10 31.81
CA ARG A 96 -16.48 -11.99 33.11
C ARG A 96 -17.28 -11.10 34.04
N ASN A 97 -17.35 -11.48 35.31
CA ASN A 97 -17.98 -10.67 36.35
C ASN A 97 -17.05 -9.53 36.79
N CYS A 98 -16.99 -8.47 36.01
CA CYS A 98 -16.19 -7.27 36.28
C CYS A 98 -16.95 -6.02 35.85
N TRP A 99 -16.63 -4.89 36.46
CA TRP A 99 -17.27 -3.61 36.13
C TRP A 99 -17.09 -3.26 34.63
N ARG A 100 -18.16 -2.75 34.05
CA ARG A 100 -18.22 -2.39 32.64
C ARG A 100 -18.94 -1.09 32.40
N ARG A 101 -18.61 -0.44 31.32
CA ARG A 101 -19.42 0.67 30.83
C ARG A 101 -20.82 0.19 30.46
N PRO A 102 -21.87 1.02 30.67
CA PRO A 102 -23.23 0.69 30.26
C PRO A 102 -23.29 0.24 28.81
N ALA A 103 -24.18 -0.72 28.53
CA ALA A 103 -24.42 -1.17 27.16
C ALA A 103 -25.00 -0.01 26.34
N ARG A 104 -24.50 0.14 25.13
CA ARG A 104 -25.02 1.13 24.16
C ARG A 104 -25.84 0.39 23.12
N PHE A 105 -27.14 0.48 23.19
CA PHE A 105 -28.04 -0.21 22.27
C PHE A 105 -28.28 0.60 20.97
N ASN A 106 -28.37 1.91 21.07
CA ASN A 106 -28.70 2.81 19.95
C ASN A 106 -27.43 3.25 19.19
N ARG A 107 -26.82 2.33 18.46
CA ARG A 107 -25.75 2.66 17.52
C ARG A 107 -26.28 2.69 16.10
N ASN A 108 -26.85 3.81 15.72
CA ASN A 108 -27.12 4.06 14.32
C ASN A 108 -25.80 4.16 13.57
N ARG A 109 -25.57 3.23 12.65
CA ARG A 109 -24.46 3.35 11.72
C ARG A 109 -24.86 4.34 10.63
N ASN A 110 -24.01 5.33 10.38
CA ASN A 110 -24.22 6.22 9.25
C ASN A 110 -24.35 5.40 7.96
N LYS A 111 -25.29 5.80 7.10
CA LYS A 111 -25.35 5.35 5.71
C LYS A 111 -23.94 5.55 5.11
N LYS A 112 -23.48 4.64 4.28
CA LYS A 112 -22.12 4.63 3.71
C LYS A 112 -20.98 4.29 4.69
N TRP A 113 -21.28 3.68 5.84
CA TRP A 113 -20.25 3.18 6.75
C TRP A 113 -19.44 2.04 6.10
N LEU A 114 -18.10 2.15 6.14
CA LEU A 114 -17.19 1.12 5.64
C LEU A 114 -16.63 0.26 6.79
N PRO A 115 -16.71 -1.09 6.68
CA PRO A 115 -16.02 -1.98 7.61
C PRO A 115 -14.51 -1.67 7.64
N PRO A 116 -13.85 -1.74 8.83
CA PRO A 116 -12.45 -1.40 8.96
C PRO A 116 -11.50 -2.16 8.02
N SER A 117 -11.83 -3.42 7.70
CA SER A 117 -11.03 -4.23 6.76
C SER A 117 -11.18 -3.75 5.31
N THR A 118 -12.38 -3.35 4.91
CA THR A 118 -12.65 -2.78 3.59
C THR A 118 -12.00 -1.40 3.46
N LEU A 119 -12.20 -0.54 4.45
CA LEU A 119 -11.56 0.78 4.50
C LEU A 119 -10.02 0.68 4.45
N ALA A 120 -9.43 -0.30 5.14
CA ALA A 120 -7.99 -0.51 5.10
C ALA A 120 -7.47 -0.84 3.69
N ARG A 121 -8.19 -1.65 2.92
CA ARG A 121 -7.84 -1.98 1.53
C ARG A 121 -7.92 -0.76 0.62
N TRP A 122 -9.01 0.01 0.68
CA TRP A 122 -9.15 1.21 -0.14
C TRP A 122 -8.14 2.29 0.26
N ASN A 123 -7.95 2.52 1.55
CA ASN A 123 -6.90 3.42 2.03
C ASN A 123 -5.49 3.00 1.59
N SER A 124 -5.23 1.70 1.45
CA SER A 124 -3.94 1.23 0.96
C SER A 124 -3.70 1.64 -0.48
N LYS A 125 -4.71 1.52 -1.34
CA LYS A 125 -4.66 1.97 -2.74
C LYS A 125 -4.45 3.49 -2.83
N VAL A 126 -5.25 4.26 -2.07
CA VAL A 126 -5.10 5.73 -2.01
C VAL A 126 -3.68 6.14 -1.60
N ARG A 127 -3.09 5.44 -0.64
CA ARG A 127 -1.70 5.74 -0.21
C ARG A 127 -0.68 5.48 -1.29
N ILE A 128 -0.82 4.40 -2.05
CA ILE A 128 0.07 4.11 -3.19
C ILE A 128 -0.11 5.17 -4.27
N LEU A 129 -1.35 5.47 -4.66
CA LEU A 129 -1.63 6.53 -5.63
C LEU A 129 -1.04 7.88 -5.23
N LYS A 130 -1.18 8.27 -3.95
CA LYS A 130 -0.55 9.51 -3.42
C LYS A 130 0.98 9.48 -3.51
N GLN A 131 1.61 8.32 -3.31
CA GLN A 131 3.07 8.21 -3.44
C GLN A 131 3.53 8.25 -4.90
N ILE A 132 2.74 7.71 -5.83
CA ILE A 132 3.00 7.80 -7.26
C ILE A 132 2.84 9.26 -7.71
N LYS A 133 1.71 9.90 -7.38
CA LYS A 133 1.45 11.32 -7.71
C LYS A 133 2.51 12.27 -7.17
N ARG A 134 3.14 11.94 -6.05
CA ARG A 134 4.18 12.78 -5.45
C ARG A 134 5.47 12.81 -6.28
N VAL A 135 5.75 11.76 -7.05
CA VAL A 135 7.02 11.60 -7.78
C VAL A 135 6.85 11.60 -9.30
N LEU A 136 5.61 11.44 -9.79
CA LEU A 136 5.29 11.43 -11.21
C LEU A 136 4.15 12.42 -11.50
N PRO A 137 4.22 13.19 -12.59
CA PRO A 137 3.21 14.18 -12.98
C PRO A 137 2.01 13.49 -13.65
N ILE A 138 1.29 12.64 -12.90
CA ILE A 138 0.11 11.93 -13.40
C ILE A 138 -1.07 12.87 -13.58
N THR A 139 -1.79 12.71 -14.68
CA THR A 139 -2.98 13.49 -15.05
C THR A 139 -4.26 12.70 -14.95
N ASP A 140 -4.21 11.43 -15.34
CA ASP A 140 -5.36 10.54 -15.48
C ASP A 140 -5.17 9.26 -14.67
N VAL A 141 -6.29 8.70 -14.22
CA VAL A 141 -6.35 7.40 -13.55
C VAL A 141 -7.45 6.58 -14.19
N CYS A 142 -7.13 5.36 -14.59
CA CYS A 142 -8.12 4.40 -15.04
C CYS A 142 -8.22 3.21 -14.08
N VAL A 143 -9.44 2.74 -13.85
CA VAL A 143 -9.72 1.70 -12.86
C VAL A 143 -10.66 0.67 -13.45
N GLU A 144 -10.35 -0.63 -13.27
CA GLU A 144 -11.29 -1.69 -13.60
C GLU A 144 -12.47 -1.67 -12.62
N ASP A 145 -13.69 -1.42 -13.14
CA ASP A 145 -14.91 -1.37 -12.34
C ASP A 145 -15.55 -2.77 -12.22
N ILE A 146 -15.13 -3.49 -11.18
CA ILE A 146 -15.67 -4.82 -10.88
C ILE A 146 -17.04 -4.69 -10.21
N ALA A 147 -18.09 -5.24 -10.84
CA ALA A 147 -19.43 -5.27 -10.26
C ALA A 147 -19.54 -6.34 -9.16
N ALA A 148 -20.01 -5.94 -7.98
CA ALA A 148 -20.32 -6.88 -6.91
C ALA A 148 -21.62 -7.63 -7.20
N LYS A 149 -21.55 -8.96 -7.36
CA LYS A 149 -22.69 -9.85 -7.57
C LYS A 149 -22.63 -11.01 -6.57
N THR A 150 -23.79 -11.53 -6.16
CA THR A 150 -23.87 -12.69 -5.28
C THR A 150 -23.45 -13.98 -5.99
N ARG A 151 -23.84 -14.12 -7.25
CA ARG A 151 -23.57 -15.27 -8.11
C ARG A 151 -23.55 -14.85 -9.57
N LYS A 152 -23.05 -15.71 -10.46
CA LYS A 152 -23.11 -15.49 -11.91
C LYS A 152 -24.58 -15.28 -12.34
N GLY A 153 -24.83 -14.26 -13.14
CA GLY A 153 -26.19 -13.89 -13.57
C GLY A 153 -27.02 -13.06 -12.59
N ALA A 154 -26.61 -12.97 -11.31
CA ALA A 154 -27.34 -12.17 -10.33
C ALA A 154 -27.24 -10.65 -10.62
N ARG A 155 -28.24 -9.90 -10.15
CA ARG A 155 -28.20 -8.43 -10.18
C ARG A 155 -27.05 -7.89 -9.34
N LYS A 156 -26.49 -6.76 -9.75
CA LYS A 156 -25.48 -6.03 -8.97
C LYS A 156 -26.07 -5.60 -7.62
N PHE A 157 -25.26 -5.71 -6.55
CA PHE A 157 -25.64 -5.17 -5.26
C PHE A 157 -25.90 -3.67 -5.30
N ASN A 158 -26.85 -3.23 -4.48
CA ASN A 158 -27.07 -1.81 -4.26
C ASN A 158 -25.80 -1.15 -3.72
N VAL A 159 -25.43 0.00 -4.28
CA VAL A 159 -24.26 0.79 -3.93
C VAL A 159 -24.26 1.19 -2.43
N ASN A 160 -25.43 1.31 -1.82
CA ASN A 160 -25.56 1.72 -0.42
C ASN A 160 -25.34 0.57 0.59
N PHE A 161 -25.48 -0.68 0.19
CA PHE A 161 -25.46 -1.84 1.10
C PHE A 161 -24.19 -2.69 0.95
N SER A 162 -23.64 -2.80 -0.24
CA SER A 162 -22.43 -3.58 -0.42
C SER A 162 -21.19 -2.81 0.04
N PRO A 163 -20.41 -3.34 1.00
CA PRO A 163 -19.14 -2.71 1.40
C PRO A 163 -18.17 -2.52 0.23
N LEU A 164 -18.24 -3.37 -0.80
CA LEU A 164 -17.44 -3.23 -2.00
C LEU A 164 -17.88 -2.01 -2.80
N GLU A 165 -19.19 -1.87 -3.09
CA GLU A 165 -19.71 -0.75 -3.87
C GLU A 165 -19.56 0.59 -3.14
N VAL A 166 -19.86 0.63 -1.84
CA VAL A 166 -19.62 1.82 -1.00
C VAL A 166 -18.13 2.19 -1.00
N GLY A 167 -17.26 1.18 -0.93
CA GLY A 167 -15.81 1.41 -0.96
C GLY A 167 -15.31 1.92 -2.31
N LYS A 168 -15.85 1.42 -3.43
CA LYS A 168 -15.55 1.93 -4.77
C LYS A 168 -15.97 3.40 -4.90
N ALA A 169 -17.21 3.71 -4.54
CA ALA A 169 -17.70 5.09 -4.60
C ALA A 169 -16.82 6.04 -3.79
N TRP A 170 -16.43 5.64 -2.58
CA TRP A 170 -15.50 6.40 -1.75
C TRP A 170 -14.12 6.56 -2.42
N PHE A 171 -13.59 5.51 -3.05
CA PHE A 171 -12.29 5.53 -3.72
C PHE A 171 -12.32 6.43 -4.95
N TYR A 172 -13.37 6.34 -5.77
CA TYR A 172 -13.55 7.16 -6.96
C TYR A 172 -13.69 8.65 -6.61
N GLN A 173 -14.45 8.96 -5.57
CA GLN A 173 -14.53 10.33 -5.07
C GLN A 173 -13.16 10.84 -4.59
N THR A 174 -12.41 10.01 -3.87
CA THR A 174 -11.05 10.37 -3.40
C THR A 174 -10.09 10.65 -4.56
N ILE A 175 -10.21 9.95 -5.70
CA ILE A 175 -9.41 10.22 -6.90
C ILE A 175 -9.79 11.59 -7.49
N ARG A 176 -11.09 11.89 -7.60
CA ARG A 176 -11.56 13.20 -8.08
C ARG A 176 -11.12 14.34 -7.18
N ASP A 177 -11.16 14.15 -5.86
CA ASP A 177 -10.67 15.12 -4.87
C ASP A 177 -9.17 15.42 -5.01
N MET A 178 -8.40 14.47 -5.59
CA MET A 178 -7.00 14.68 -5.94
C MET A 178 -6.82 15.48 -7.25
N ARG A 179 -7.91 15.94 -7.90
CA ARG A 179 -7.90 16.61 -9.20
C ARG A 179 -7.26 15.74 -10.30
N LEU A 180 -7.60 14.45 -10.32
CA LEU A 180 -7.21 13.51 -11.36
C LEU A 180 -8.44 13.12 -12.17
N LYS A 181 -8.29 13.08 -13.50
CA LYS A 181 -9.33 12.58 -14.39
C LYS A 181 -9.49 11.08 -14.13
N LEU A 182 -10.72 10.61 -13.93
CA LEU A 182 -11.02 9.21 -13.65
C LEU A 182 -11.79 8.59 -14.81
N GLU A 183 -11.26 7.50 -15.35
CA GLU A 183 -11.94 6.65 -16.33
C GLU A 183 -12.17 5.25 -15.78
N LEU A 184 -13.34 4.68 -16.08
CA LEU A 184 -13.74 3.37 -15.55
C LEU A 184 -13.89 2.39 -16.71
N PHE A 185 -13.25 1.24 -16.58
CA PHE A 185 -13.30 0.14 -17.56
C PHE A 185 -14.00 -1.06 -16.96
N ARG A 186 -14.81 -1.74 -17.74
CA ARG A 186 -15.41 -3.02 -17.34
C ARG A 186 -14.44 -4.17 -17.64
N GLY A 187 -14.61 -5.32 -16.99
CA GLY A 187 -13.77 -6.49 -17.25
C GLY A 187 -13.82 -7.00 -18.70
N TYR A 188 -14.93 -6.73 -19.42
CA TYR A 188 -15.01 -7.00 -20.86
C TYR A 188 -14.09 -6.08 -21.66
N ASP A 189 -14.10 -4.80 -21.36
CA ASP A 189 -13.27 -3.80 -22.06
C ASP A 189 -11.78 -4.11 -21.88
N THR A 190 -11.38 -4.47 -20.65
CA THR A 190 -9.99 -4.89 -20.38
C THR A 190 -9.58 -6.15 -21.12
N LYS A 191 -10.50 -7.10 -21.33
CA LYS A 191 -10.23 -8.28 -22.15
C LYS A 191 -10.02 -7.90 -23.62
N MET A 192 -10.92 -7.11 -24.21
CA MET A 192 -10.77 -6.64 -25.59
C MET A 192 -9.44 -5.89 -25.78
N LEU A 193 -9.09 -5.00 -24.86
CA LEU A 193 -7.81 -4.27 -24.93
C LEU A 193 -6.62 -5.22 -24.90
N ARG A 194 -6.62 -6.25 -24.03
CA ARG A 194 -5.54 -7.25 -24.04
C ARG A 194 -5.41 -7.97 -25.38
N ASP A 195 -6.54 -8.33 -25.98
CA ASP A 195 -6.56 -9.03 -27.26
C ASP A 195 -6.02 -8.09 -28.37
N THR A 196 -6.41 -6.79 -28.36
CA THR A 196 -5.89 -5.77 -29.28
C THR A 196 -4.37 -5.58 -29.15
N TYR A 197 -3.87 -5.47 -27.91
CA TYR A 197 -2.44 -5.35 -27.65
C TYR A 197 -1.67 -6.68 -27.73
N ARG A 198 -2.33 -7.81 -28.02
CA ARG A 198 -1.76 -9.17 -28.08
C ARG A 198 -1.01 -9.56 -26.79
N LEU A 199 -1.51 -9.11 -25.64
CA LEU A 199 -0.92 -9.40 -24.34
C LEU A 199 -1.65 -10.54 -23.64
N LYS A 200 -0.89 -11.55 -23.20
CA LYS A 200 -1.44 -12.71 -22.47
C LYS A 200 -1.52 -12.41 -20.96
N LYS A 201 -2.60 -12.83 -20.34
CA LYS A 201 -2.76 -12.85 -18.86
C LYS A 201 -2.60 -14.27 -18.35
N THR A 202 -1.75 -14.48 -17.35
CA THR A 202 -1.63 -15.80 -16.70
C THR A 202 -2.64 -15.94 -15.57
N SER A 203 -3.19 -17.14 -15.42
CA SER A 203 -4.06 -17.53 -14.31
C SER A 203 -3.30 -17.77 -13.00
N VAL A 204 -1.98 -18.01 -13.08
CA VAL A 204 -1.13 -18.31 -11.92
C VAL A 204 -0.84 -17.05 -11.12
N LYS A 205 -1.72 -16.74 -10.16
CA LYS A 205 -1.64 -15.53 -9.32
C LYS A 205 -0.54 -15.55 -8.26
N SER A 206 0.10 -16.68 -8.01
CA SER A 206 1.26 -16.78 -7.10
C SER A 206 2.54 -16.20 -7.69
N ARG A 207 2.66 -16.16 -9.01
CA ARG A 207 3.81 -15.58 -9.71
C ARG A 207 3.76 -14.06 -9.61
N LYS A 208 4.92 -13.45 -9.29
CA LYS A 208 5.09 -11.99 -9.20
C LYS A 208 5.61 -11.44 -10.52
N VAL A 209 4.82 -11.58 -11.56
CA VAL A 209 5.17 -11.15 -12.92
C VAL A 209 4.11 -10.21 -13.49
N PHE A 210 4.50 -9.45 -14.50
CA PHE A 210 3.64 -8.49 -15.17
C PHE A 210 2.33 -9.11 -15.67
N GLU A 211 2.42 -10.26 -16.33
CA GLU A 211 1.29 -11.00 -16.91
C GLU A 211 0.28 -11.49 -15.86
N SER A 212 0.69 -11.63 -14.59
CA SER A 212 -0.20 -12.06 -13.51
C SER A 212 -1.01 -10.92 -12.90
N HIS A 213 -0.43 -9.72 -12.83
CA HIS A 213 -0.96 -8.67 -11.97
C HIS A 213 -1.06 -7.29 -12.59
N ALA A 214 -0.17 -6.91 -13.53
CA ALA A 214 -0.10 -5.55 -14.04
C ALA A 214 -0.64 -5.39 -15.46
N VAL A 215 -0.86 -6.47 -16.21
CA VAL A 215 -1.26 -6.42 -17.61
C VAL A 215 -2.59 -5.68 -17.81
N ASP A 216 -3.60 -5.92 -16.98
CA ASP A 216 -4.90 -5.27 -17.10
C ASP A 216 -4.80 -3.78 -16.77
N ALA A 217 -4.05 -3.44 -15.74
CA ALA A 217 -3.76 -2.05 -15.42
C ALA A 217 -3.01 -1.35 -16.56
N TRP A 218 -2.08 -2.05 -17.21
CA TRP A 218 -1.30 -1.51 -18.30
C TRP A 218 -2.16 -1.25 -19.54
N VAL A 219 -2.98 -2.21 -19.99
CA VAL A 219 -3.79 -2.05 -21.22
C VAL A 219 -4.81 -0.93 -21.10
N MET A 220 -5.42 -0.74 -19.92
CA MET A 220 -6.31 0.39 -19.66
C MET A 220 -5.58 1.73 -19.75
N ALA A 221 -4.39 1.84 -19.14
CA ALA A 221 -3.61 3.07 -19.19
C ALA A 221 -3.07 3.34 -20.61
N ALA A 222 -2.61 2.31 -21.30
CA ALA A 222 -2.11 2.40 -22.68
C ALA A 222 -3.17 2.87 -23.67
N SER A 223 -4.41 2.42 -23.52
CA SER A 223 -5.53 2.86 -24.39
C SER A 223 -5.84 4.35 -24.25
N ILE A 224 -5.65 4.94 -23.08
CA ILE A 224 -5.88 6.37 -22.83
C ILE A 224 -4.72 7.24 -23.31
N CYS A 225 -3.48 6.77 -23.20
CA CYS A 225 -2.31 7.55 -23.60
C CYS A 225 -1.79 7.23 -25.03
N GLY A 226 -2.41 6.26 -25.72
CA GLY A 226 -2.01 5.87 -27.07
C GLY A 226 -0.67 5.12 -27.14
N ALA A 227 -0.29 4.40 -26.10
CA ALA A 227 0.92 3.61 -26.10
C ALA A 227 0.81 2.36 -26.98
N GLY A 228 1.87 1.98 -27.69
CA GLY A 228 1.89 0.82 -28.58
C GLY A 228 2.06 -0.52 -27.86
N GLN A 229 3.20 -0.69 -27.20
CA GLN A 229 3.57 -1.93 -26.48
C GLN A 229 4.29 -1.59 -25.15
N PRO A 230 4.27 -2.48 -24.16
CA PRO A 230 4.99 -2.25 -22.91
C PRO A 230 6.50 -2.24 -23.14
N THR A 231 7.14 -1.11 -22.85
CA THR A 231 8.60 -0.97 -22.98
C THR A 231 9.37 -1.66 -21.85
N THR A 232 8.69 -1.99 -20.75
CA THR A 232 9.23 -2.80 -19.66
C THR A 232 8.12 -3.63 -19.00
N LYS A 233 8.47 -4.84 -18.62
CA LYS A 233 7.64 -5.76 -17.83
C LYS A 233 8.15 -5.91 -16.40
N ASP A 234 9.17 -5.15 -16.01
CA ASP A 234 9.66 -5.15 -14.63
C ASP A 234 8.55 -4.79 -13.65
N LEU A 235 8.44 -5.54 -12.57
CA LEU A 235 7.38 -5.40 -11.60
C LEU A 235 7.91 -4.96 -10.23
N ASN A 236 7.39 -3.84 -9.74
CA ASN A 236 7.63 -3.43 -8.36
C ASN A 236 6.61 -4.14 -7.45
N TYR A 237 7.10 -4.88 -6.47
CA TYR A 237 6.25 -5.59 -5.53
C TYR A 237 6.16 -4.85 -4.21
N TRP A 238 4.95 -4.46 -3.81
CA TRP A 238 4.68 -3.73 -2.57
C TRP A 238 3.90 -4.58 -1.59
N THR A 239 4.48 -4.80 -0.43
CA THR A 239 3.85 -5.53 0.67
C THR A 239 3.51 -4.58 1.83
N PRO A 240 2.36 -4.76 2.49
CA PRO A 240 2.03 -3.96 3.66
C PRO A 240 2.97 -4.28 4.82
N ILE A 241 3.32 -3.26 5.60
CA ILE A 241 4.05 -3.43 6.85
C ILE A 241 3.05 -3.76 7.95
N VAL A 242 3.16 -4.95 8.51
CA VAL A 242 2.33 -5.39 9.63
C VAL A 242 3.00 -5.02 10.94
N LEU A 243 2.46 -4.01 11.62
CA LEU A 243 2.91 -3.61 12.95
C LEU A 243 2.06 -4.31 14.01
N ASN A 244 2.65 -5.24 14.73
CA ASN A 244 2.00 -5.89 15.86
C ASN A 244 2.06 -4.98 17.09
N ARG A 245 0.90 -4.48 17.52
CA ARG A 245 0.79 -3.75 18.79
C ARG A 245 0.69 -4.73 19.93
N ARG A 246 1.50 -4.52 20.97
CA ARG A 246 1.37 -5.29 22.23
C ARG A 246 0.03 -4.93 22.88
N GLN A 247 -0.64 -5.94 23.45
CA GLN A 247 -1.80 -5.70 24.31
C GLN A 247 -1.33 -5.03 25.59
N LEU A 248 -1.87 -3.86 25.89
CA LEU A 248 -1.52 -3.10 27.08
C LEU A 248 -2.07 -3.75 28.37
N HIS A 249 -3.16 -4.51 28.25
CA HIS A 249 -3.83 -5.16 29.37
C HIS A 249 -4.08 -6.62 29.01
N MET A 250 -3.18 -7.49 29.44
CA MET A 250 -3.41 -8.93 29.45
C MET A 250 -3.95 -9.32 30.82
N PHE A 251 -5.07 -9.99 30.84
CA PHE A 251 -5.62 -10.56 32.07
C PHE A 251 -4.72 -11.73 32.51
N GLN A 252 -4.24 -11.71 33.76
CA GLN A 252 -3.43 -12.79 34.35
C GLN A 252 -4.20 -13.36 35.56
N PHE A 253 -4.86 -14.51 35.38
CA PHE A 253 -5.65 -15.17 36.41
C PHE A 253 -4.83 -15.52 37.64
N THR A 254 -3.61 -15.97 37.46
CA THR A 254 -2.70 -16.39 38.54
C THR A 254 -2.17 -15.25 39.42
N LYS A 255 -2.38 -13.98 39.05
CA LYS A 255 -1.89 -12.79 39.75
C LYS A 255 -3.00 -11.78 40.06
N GLY A 256 -4.14 -12.24 40.55
CA GLY A 256 -5.24 -11.35 40.90
C GLY A 256 -5.92 -10.63 39.75
N GLY A 257 -5.82 -11.17 38.55
CA GLY A 257 -6.61 -10.75 37.39
C GLY A 257 -6.04 -9.62 36.53
N THR A 258 -5.32 -8.64 37.08
CA THR A 258 -4.83 -7.52 36.30
C THR A 258 -3.31 -7.51 36.24
N ARG A 259 -2.76 -7.57 35.04
CA ARG A 259 -1.33 -7.42 34.85
C ARG A 259 -0.91 -5.99 35.17
N ARG A 260 0.15 -5.82 35.96
CA ARG A 260 0.79 -4.51 36.17
C ARG A 260 1.10 -3.87 34.82
N PRO A 261 0.79 -2.57 34.62
CA PRO A 261 1.14 -1.86 33.40
C PRO A 261 2.67 -1.91 33.24
N GLN A 262 3.14 -2.63 32.25
CA GLN A 262 4.57 -2.58 31.91
C GLN A 262 4.80 -1.45 30.92
N GLY A 263 5.57 -0.48 31.37
CA GLY A 263 6.11 0.64 30.57
C GLY A 263 5.11 1.21 29.58
N GLY A 264 4.77 2.44 29.67
CA GLY A 264 3.76 3.13 28.87
C GLY A 264 3.81 2.87 27.36
N THR A 265 3.15 3.69 26.60
CA THR A 265 3.15 3.64 25.12
C THR A 265 4.48 4.08 24.50
N ARG A 266 5.37 4.66 25.29
CA ARG A 266 6.69 5.13 24.86
C ARG A 266 7.82 4.31 25.51
N SER A 267 8.93 4.19 24.80
CA SER A 267 10.17 3.53 25.23
C SER A 267 11.34 4.45 24.93
N MET A 268 11.98 5.00 25.95
CA MET A 268 13.07 5.99 25.82
C MET A 268 12.68 7.15 24.89
N GLY A 269 11.49 7.74 25.10
CA GLY A 269 10.98 8.83 24.28
C GLY A 269 10.32 8.42 22.96
N PHE A 270 10.55 7.20 22.46
CA PHE A 270 9.98 6.72 21.19
C PHE A 270 8.65 6.02 21.39
N SER A 271 7.73 6.25 20.47
CA SER A 271 6.49 5.49 20.41
C SER A 271 6.75 4.06 19.93
N ARG A 272 6.12 3.08 20.56
CA ARG A 272 6.20 1.68 20.11
C ARG A 272 5.61 1.53 18.71
N GLY A 273 6.29 0.80 17.84
CA GLY A 273 5.95 0.66 16.43
C GLY A 273 6.52 1.76 15.55
N THR A 274 7.32 2.70 16.08
CA THR A 274 8.06 3.65 15.26
C THR A 274 9.04 2.91 14.35
N LEU A 275 8.98 3.20 13.06
CA LEU A 275 9.91 2.66 12.09
C LEU A 275 11.23 3.39 12.16
N VAL A 276 12.30 2.62 12.19
CA VAL A 276 13.68 3.12 12.28
C VAL A 276 14.57 2.35 11.33
N ARG A 277 15.61 3.03 10.85
CA ARG A 277 16.71 2.40 10.13
C ARG A 277 17.91 2.34 11.07
N HIS A 278 18.46 1.15 11.21
CA HIS A 278 19.67 0.89 12.00
C HIS A 278 20.78 0.45 11.06
N PRO A 279 22.05 0.86 11.25
CA PRO A 279 23.16 0.49 10.38
C PRO A 279 23.28 -1.03 10.15
N LYS A 280 23.26 -1.81 11.25
CA LYS A 280 23.37 -3.27 11.22
C LYS A 280 22.07 -3.99 10.80
N TRP A 281 20.91 -3.63 11.41
CA TRP A 281 19.66 -4.38 11.23
C TRP A 281 18.69 -3.75 10.22
N LYS A 282 19.14 -2.74 9.49
CA LYS A 282 18.41 -2.06 8.42
C LYS A 282 17.02 -1.58 8.89
N LEU A 283 15.97 -1.87 8.13
CA LEU A 283 14.60 -1.44 8.44
C LEU A 283 13.97 -2.31 9.53
N THR A 284 13.68 -1.69 10.66
CA THR A 284 13.11 -2.31 11.85
C THR A 284 12.05 -1.41 12.48
N TYR A 285 11.37 -1.88 13.51
CA TYR A 285 10.52 -1.02 14.34
C TYR A 285 10.80 -1.20 15.82
N ILE A 286 10.53 -0.14 16.59
CA ILE A 286 10.74 -0.12 18.05
C ILE A 286 9.65 -0.95 18.72
N GLY A 287 10.03 -2.02 19.39
CA GLY A 287 9.13 -2.89 20.16
C GLY A 287 9.05 -2.55 21.64
N GLY A 288 10.06 -1.90 22.20
CA GLY A 288 10.16 -1.57 23.61
C GLY A 288 11.57 -1.16 24.01
N SER A 289 11.81 -1.05 25.32
CA SER A 289 13.13 -0.80 25.89
C SER A 289 13.45 -1.81 27.01
N TYR A 290 14.73 -2.03 27.27
CA TYR A 290 15.24 -2.87 28.32
C TYR A 290 16.60 -2.35 28.79
N LYS A 291 16.77 -2.07 30.10
CA LYS A 291 18.02 -1.58 30.70
C LYS A 291 18.70 -0.44 29.90
N GLY A 292 17.94 0.63 29.57
CA GLY A 292 18.47 1.77 28.82
C GLY A 292 18.78 1.51 27.34
N ARG A 293 18.40 0.36 26.79
CA ARG A 293 18.57 -0.01 25.37
C ARG A 293 17.23 -0.24 24.69
N ILE A 294 17.20 -0.07 23.36
CA ILE A 294 15.99 -0.22 22.55
C ILE A 294 15.90 -1.63 21.99
N SER A 295 14.70 -2.18 22.07
CA SER A 295 14.38 -3.46 21.46
C SER A 295 13.84 -3.23 20.04
N LEU A 296 14.54 -3.77 19.03
CA LEU A 296 14.15 -3.70 17.63
C LEU A 296 13.50 -4.99 17.16
N HIS A 297 12.47 -4.84 16.36
CA HIS A 297 11.68 -5.93 15.81
C HIS A 297 11.67 -5.91 14.30
N SER A 298 11.63 -7.10 13.70
CA SER A 298 11.50 -7.27 12.26
C SER A 298 10.17 -6.74 11.74
N VAL A 299 10.23 -5.89 10.74
CA VAL A 299 9.03 -5.39 10.05
C VAL A 299 8.28 -6.52 9.33
N ARG A 300 9.00 -7.56 8.90
CA ARG A 300 8.44 -8.71 8.17
C ARG A 300 7.70 -9.68 9.09
N THR A 301 8.36 -10.11 10.18
CA THR A 301 7.87 -11.21 11.02
C THR A 301 7.25 -10.72 12.33
N GLY A 302 7.50 -9.47 12.74
CA GLY A 302 7.12 -8.94 14.05
C GLY A 302 7.97 -9.50 15.21
N LYS A 303 8.88 -10.44 14.96
CA LYS A 303 9.75 -11.02 15.97
C LYS A 303 10.86 -10.04 16.37
N ARG A 304 11.28 -10.12 17.64
CA ARG A 304 12.39 -9.33 18.13
C ARG A 304 13.69 -9.77 17.51
N ILE A 305 14.45 -8.82 16.97
CA ILE A 305 15.78 -9.01 16.40
C ILE A 305 16.84 -8.80 17.48
N THR A 306 16.73 -7.70 18.22
CA THR A 306 17.68 -7.32 19.27
C THR A 306 16.98 -6.60 20.41
N LYS A 307 17.64 -6.57 21.59
CA LYS A 307 17.22 -5.80 22.77
C LYS A 307 18.26 -4.77 23.21
N ILE A 308 19.36 -4.65 22.48
CA ILE A 308 20.56 -3.89 22.88
C ILE A 308 20.89 -2.72 21.96
N ALA A 309 20.00 -2.32 21.06
CA ALA A 309 20.23 -1.19 20.16
C ALA A 309 20.34 0.12 20.97
N LYS A 310 21.31 0.95 20.62
CA LYS A 310 21.44 2.31 21.17
C LYS A 310 20.43 3.23 20.48
N SER A 311 19.95 4.25 21.18
CA SER A 311 19.06 5.28 20.61
C SER A 311 19.74 6.12 19.54
N GLU A 312 21.01 6.35 19.71
CA GLU A 312 21.88 7.17 18.84
C GLU A 312 22.02 6.58 17.43
N ASP A 313 22.02 5.23 17.32
CA ASP A 313 22.14 4.52 16.05
C ASP A 313 20.85 4.49 15.23
N LEU A 314 19.77 5.10 15.73
CA LEU A 314 18.44 4.99 15.13
C LEU A 314 18.12 6.21 14.28
N ASN A 315 18.09 6.02 12.96
CA ASN A 315 17.50 6.98 12.06
C ASN A 315 15.97 6.78 12.01
N ILE A 316 15.23 7.75 12.55
CA ILE A 316 13.78 7.70 12.64
C ILE A 316 13.19 7.94 11.26
N LEU A 317 12.39 6.99 10.81
CA LEU A 317 11.62 7.12 9.57
C LEU A 317 10.20 7.59 9.89
N THR A 318 9.69 8.51 9.10
CA THR A 318 8.26 8.80 9.10
C THR A 318 7.50 7.50 8.81
N LYS A 319 6.33 7.32 9.42
CA LYS A 319 5.52 6.10 9.33
C LYS A 319 5.43 5.58 7.88
N VAL A 320 6.25 4.59 7.56
CA VAL A 320 6.25 3.90 6.28
C VAL A 320 5.20 2.78 6.36
N THR A 321 4.24 2.76 5.47
CA THR A 321 3.17 1.75 5.46
C THR A 321 3.43 0.63 4.48
N TRP A 322 4.40 0.80 3.59
CA TRP A 322 4.72 -0.13 2.52
C TRP A 322 6.22 -0.35 2.38
N ARG A 323 6.57 -1.56 1.99
CA ARG A 323 7.92 -1.96 1.60
C ARG A 323 7.88 -2.36 0.13
N GLY A 324 8.73 -1.75 -0.69
CA GLY A 324 8.87 -2.08 -2.10
C GLY A 324 10.02 -3.07 -2.34
N THR A 325 9.82 -4.00 -3.25
CA THR A 325 10.86 -4.83 -3.85
C THR A 325 10.65 -4.85 -5.35
N ARG A 326 11.72 -4.76 -6.13
CA ARG A 326 11.68 -4.91 -7.58
C ARG A 326 11.88 -6.37 -7.93
N THR A 327 11.04 -6.92 -8.79
CA THR A 327 11.15 -8.30 -9.31
C THR A 327 11.44 -8.23 -10.80
N ILE A 328 12.54 -8.86 -11.22
CA ILE A 328 12.87 -9.01 -12.64
C ILE A 328 12.03 -10.18 -13.20
N PRO A 329 11.43 -10.06 -14.40
CA PRO A 329 10.69 -11.15 -15.02
C PRO A 329 11.57 -12.38 -15.24
N LEU A 330 11.03 -13.57 -14.95
CA LEU A 330 11.74 -14.87 -15.12
C LEU A 330 12.17 -15.17 -16.58
N SER A 331 11.58 -14.47 -17.56
CA SER A 331 12.00 -14.56 -18.97
C SER A 331 13.43 -14.08 -19.26
N ALA A 332 14.10 -13.44 -18.29
CA ALA A 332 15.51 -13.04 -18.43
C ALA A 332 16.50 -14.16 -18.00
N HIS A 333 16.02 -15.31 -17.55
CA HIS A 333 16.86 -16.42 -17.11
C HIS A 333 16.84 -17.64 -18.04
N HIS A 334 16.28 -17.52 -19.24
CA HIS A 334 16.35 -18.53 -20.29
C HIS A 334 17.06 -17.94 -21.51
N ASN A 335 18.34 -17.67 -21.34
CA ASN A 335 19.36 -17.66 -22.40
C ASN A 335 20.67 -18.19 -21.80
#